data_9cb234e32c451eba541ed3812b2bd774
#
_entry.id   9cb234e32c451eba541ed3812b2bd774
#
_cell.length_a   1.000
_cell.length_b   1.000
_cell.length_c   1.000
_cell.angle_alpha   90.00
_cell.angle_beta   90.00
_cell.angle_gamma   90.00
#
_symmetry.space_group_name_H-M   'P 1'
#
loop_
_entity.id
_entity.type
_entity.pdbx_description
1 polymer ?
#
loop_
_entity_poly.entity_id
_entity_poly.type
_entity_poly.pdbx_seq_one_letter_code
_entity_poly.pdbx_strand_id
1 'polypeptide(L)'
;MFRTRTISVHVDKIAGDTFDAIVELFPKIIPDAKINSSGWWSFIGPYGKSKVRFNSNRSLGILDPQYVDEESTWNIPMRIIPNGDFSELVIVLTKPPQLTDFQFDDRVEKINELVFSMKILLESKS
;
A
#
# COMPACT_ATOMS: atom_id res chain seq x y z
N MET A 1 15.68 -5.42 17.85
CA MET A 1 14.23 -5.47 18.18
C MET A 1 13.43 -5.04 16.95
N PHE A 2 12.41 -5.80 16.60
CA PHE A 2 11.53 -5.44 15.49
C PHE A 2 10.50 -4.44 15.96
N ARG A 3 10.28 -3.40 15.15
CA ARG A 3 9.17 -2.47 15.35
C ARG A 3 8.14 -2.74 14.25
N THR A 4 6.90 -2.93 14.66
CA THR A 4 5.80 -3.23 13.76
C THR A 4 4.63 -2.32 14.08
N ARG A 5 3.99 -1.79 13.03
CA ARG A 5 2.76 -0.99 13.13
C ARG A 5 1.72 -1.59 12.20
N THR A 6 0.49 -1.63 12.67
CA THR A 6 -0.64 -2.09 11.87
C THR A 6 -1.57 -0.92 11.62
N ILE A 7 -1.93 -0.73 10.35
CA ILE A 7 -2.92 0.25 9.93
C ILE A 7 -4.13 -0.54 9.46
N SER A 8 -5.31 -0.24 10.00
CA SER A 8 -6.55 -0.83 9.51
C SER A 8 -7.55 0.28 9.19
N VAL A 9 -8.24 0.12 8.06
CA VAL A 9 -9.18 1.10 7.54
C VAL A 9 -10.42 0.40 7.06
N HIS A 10 -11.59 0.87 7.52
CA HIS A 10 -12.88 0.42 7.02
C HIS A 10 -13.16 1.07 5.65
N VAL A 11 -13.63 0.28 4.68
CA VAL A 11 -13.96 0.75 3.34
C VAL A 11 -15.40 0.36 3.01
N ASP A 12 -16.20 1.34 2.60
CA ASP A 12 -17.63 1.15 2.27
C ASP A 12 -17.81 0.53 0.88
N LYS A 13 -17.14 -0.62 0.66
CA LYS A 13 -17.22 -1.41 -0.56
C LYS A 13 -17.04 -2.88 -0.22
N ILE A 14 -17.64 -3.78 -0.97
CA ILE A 14 -17.35 -5.21 -0.83
C ILE A 14 -15.89 -5.48 -1.20
N ALA A 15 -15.33 -6.56 -0.65
CA ALA A 15 -13.89 -6.83 -0.74
C ALA A 15 -13.35 -6.87 -2.17
N GLY A 16 -14.07 -7.50 -3.11
CA GLY A 16 -13.64 -7.56 -4.51
C GLY A 16 -13.58 -6.19 -5.16
N ASP A 17 -14.56 -5.33 -4.88
CA ASP A 17 -14.58 -3.97 -5.42
C ASP A 17 -13.47 -3.11 -4.81
N THR A 18 -13.19 -3.30 -3.53
CA THR A 18 -12.07 -2.61 -2.86
C THR A 18 -10.74 -3.01 -3.50
N PHE A 19 -10.55 -4.31 -3.73
CA PHE A 19 -9.34 -4.82 -4.38
C PHE A 19 -9.15 -4.18 -5.77
N ASP A 20 -10.17 -4.25 -6.61
CA ASP A 20 -10.09 -3.72 -7.98
C ASP A 20 -9.85 -2.22 -7.98
N ALA A 21 -10.51 -1.50 -7.08
CA ALA A 21 -10.37 -0.04 -6.97
C ALA A 21 -8.94 0.36 -6.55
N ILE A 22 -8.32 -0.37 -5.64
CA ILE A 22 -6.93 -0.10 -5.22
C ILE A 22 -5.97 -0.31 -6.39
N VAL A 23 -6.12 -1.42 -7.11
CA VAL A 23 -5.26 -1.73 -8.26
C VAL A 23 -5.40 -0.67 -9.36
N GLU A 24 -6.62 -0.20 -9.61
CA GLU A 24 -6.87 0.84 -10.61
C GLU A 24 -6.35 2.21 -10.16
N LEU A 25 -6.44 2.49 -8.87
CA LEU A 25 -6.06 3.80 -8.32
C LEU A 25 -4.55 4.02 -8.35
N PHE A 26 -3.76 2.97 -8.13
CA PHE A 26 -2.31 3.08 -7.96
C PHE A 26 -1.62 3.86 -9.09
N PRO A 27 -1.80 3.50 -10.38
CA PRO A 27 -1.13 4.25 -11.44
C PRO A 27 -1.65 5.69 -11.61
N LYS A 28 -2.81 5.99 -11.05
CA LYS A 28 -3.40 7.34 -11.14
C LYS A 28 -2.87 8.28 -10.07
N ILE A 29 -2.51 7.76 -8.88
CA ILE A 29 -2.02 8.59 -7.78
C ILE A 29 -0.52 8.81 -7.84
N ILE A 30 0.20 8.04 -8.67
CA ILE A 30 1.64 8.17 -8.86
C ILE A 30 1.90 8.57 -10.31
N PRO A 31 2.00 9.87 -10.59
CA PRO A 31 2.23 10.35 -11.96
C PRO A 31 3.55 9.80 -12.50
N ASP A 32 3.55 9.51 -13.80
CA ASP A 32 4.73 9.02 -14.52
C ASP A 32 5.26 7.66 -14.07
N ALA A 33 4.50 6.90 -13.27
CA ALA A 33 4.87 5.54 -12.94
C ALA A 33 4.80 4.65 -14.18
N LYS A 34 5.85 3.87 -14.41
CA LYS A 34 5.96 2.97 -15.57
C LYS A 34 6.13 1.54 -15.10
N ILE A 35 5.38 0.63 -15.71
CA ILE A 35 5.46 -0.79 -15.40
C ILE A 35 6.38 -1.50 -16.39
N ASN A 36 7.21 -2.43 -15.88
CA ASN A 36 8.04 -3.29 -16.74
C ASN A 36 7.41 -4.68 -16.91
N SER A 37 8.08 -5.56 -17.67
CA SER A 37 7.58 -6.91 -17.95
C SER A 37 7.52 -7.81 -16.71
N SER A 38 8.25 -7.48 -15.66
CA SER A 38 8.26 -8.24 -14.40
C SER A 38 7.23 -7.73 -13.38
N GLY A 39 6.42 -6.74 -13.76
CA GLY A 39 5.38 -6.20 -12.89
C GLY A 39 5.85 -5.11 -11.92
N TRP A 40 7.08 -4.63 -12.08
CA TRP A 40 7.58 -3.53 -11.26
C TRP A 40 7.13 -2.18 -11.83
N TRP A 41 6.51 -1.38 -10.98
CA TRP A 41 6.23 0.03 -11.26
C TRP A 41 7.43 0.85 -10.79
N SER A 42 7.98 1.68 -11.68
CA SER A 42 9.12 2.57 -11.37
C SER A 42 8.67 4.02 -11.42
N PHE A 43 9.13 4.82 -10.46
CA PHE A 43 8.76 6.23 -10.34
C PHE A 43 9.79 6.97 -9.50
N ILE A 44 9.71 8.31 -9.51
CA ILE A 44 10.52 9.14 -8.61
C ILE A 44 9.60 9.59 -7.47
N GLY A 45 9.90 9.14 -6.27
CA GLY A 45 9.15 9.46 -5.07
C GLY A 45 9.88 10.43 -4.15
N PRO A 46 9.32 10.70 -2.97
CA PRO A 46 9.96 11.62 -2.00
C PRO A 46 11.32 11.14 -1.50
N TYR A 47 11.61 9.86 -1.66
CA TYR A 47 12.86 9.25 -1.19
C TYR A 47 13.74 8.77 -2.35
N GLY A 48 13.60 9.42 -3.53
CA GLY A 48 14.41 9.14 -4.70
C GLY A 48 13.77 8.14 -5.64
N LYS A 49 14.61 7.44 -6.41
CA LYS A 49 14.14 6.41 -7.35
C LYS A 49 13.47 5.30 -6.58
N SER A 50 12.24 5.00 -6.95
CA SER A 50 11.40 4.05 -6.23
C SER A 50 10.79 3.04 -7.17
N LYS A 51 10.47 1.86 -6.64
CA LYS A 51 9.74 0.85 -7.39
C LYS A 51 8.85 0.05 -6.46
N VAL A 52 7.74 -0.42 -6.99
CA VAL A 52 6.80 -1.25 -6.25
C VAL A 52 6.26 -2.36 -7.15
N ARG A 53 6.05 -3.53 -6.56
CA ARG A 53 5.41 -4.66 -7.23
C ARG A 53 4.41 -5.28 -6.26
N PHE A 54 3.20 -5.50 -6.75
CA PHE A 54 2.16 -6.20 -5.99
C PHE A 54 2.27 -7.70 -6.22
N ASN A 55 2.35 -8.47 -5.14
CA ASN A 55 2.29 -9.93 -5.16
C ASN A 55 0.84 -10.33 -4.85
N SER A 56 -0.07 -9.99 -5.75
CA SER A 56 -1.49 -10.01 -5.50
C SER A 56 -2.15 -11.37 -5.75
N ASN A 57 -3.20 -11.63 -4.96
CA ASN A 57 -4.12 -12.74 -5.19
C ASN A 57 -5.52 -12.23 -4.88
N ARG A 58 -6.29 -11.93 -5.92
CA ARG A 58 -7.61 -11.30 -5.79
C ARG A 58 -8.58 -12.14 -5.00
N SER A 59 -8.61 -13.45 -5.25
CA SER A 59 -9.57 -14.34 -4.58
C SER A 59 -9.35 -14.44 -3.07
N LEU A 60 -8.11 -14.21 -2.61
CA LEU A 60 -7.76 -14.22 -1.19
C LEU A 60 -7.64 -12.83 -0.57
N GLY A 61 -7.88 -11.77 -1.35
CA GLY A 61 -7.76 -10.40 -0.87
C GLY A 61 -6.34 -9.98 -0.53
N ILE A 62 -5.34 -10.58 -1.20
CA ILE A 62 -3.92 -10.34 -0.92
C ILE A 62 -3.37 -9.34 -1.92
N LEU A 63 -2.74 -8.28 -1.44
CA LEU A 63 -2.03 -7.31 -2.29
C LEU A 63 -0.51 -7.40 -2.11
N ASP A 64 -0.01 -7.52 -0.91
CA ASP A 64 1.38 -7.76 -0.53
C ASP A 64 2.42 -7.04 -1.39
N PRO A 65 2.43 -5.69 -1.40
CA PRO A 65 3.42 -4.96 -2.19
C PRO A 65 4.82 -5.13 -1.63
N GLN A 66 5.78 -5.22 -2.56
CA GLN A 66 7.20 -4.99 -2.26
C GLN A 66 7.52 -3.58 -2.74
N TYR A 67 8.12 -2.78 -1.88
CA TYR A 67 8.47 -1.40 -2.18
C TYR A 67 9.95 -1.17 -1.90
N VAL A 68 10.64 -0.51 -2.82
CA VAL A 68 12.07 -0.20 -2.69
C VAL A 68 12.28 1.26 -3.08
N ASP A 69 13.03 1.99 -2.26
CA ASP A 69 13.53 3.31 -2.62
C ASP A 69 15.03 3.40 -2.34
N GLU A 70 15.62 4.59 -2.46
CA GLU A 70 17.06 4.75 -2.26
C GLU A 70 17.49 4.60 -0.80
N GLU A 71 16.54 4.61 0.14
CA GLU A 71 16.82 4.52 1.58
C GLU A 71 16.46 3.16 2.19
N SER A 72 15.52 2.42 1.60
CA SER A 72 14.97 1.24 2.28
C SER A 72 14.29 0.26 1.33
N THR A 73 14.10 -0.95 1.82
CA THR A 73 13.36 -2.03 1.16
C THR A 73 12.27 -2.53 2.10
N TRP A 74 11.04 -2.63 1.58
CA TRP A 74 9.87 -3.02 2.37
C TRP A 74 9.15 -4.20 1.74
N ASN A 75 8.78 -5.17 2.57
CA ASN A 75 7.78 -6.19 2.25
C ASN A 75 6.57 -5.91 3.12
N ILE A 76 5.45 -5.57 2.50
CA ILE A 76 4.29 -5.05 3.22
C ILE A 76 3.12 -6.03 3.10
N PRO A 77 2.82 -6.81 4.15
CA PRO A 77 1.57 -7.56 4.17
C PRO A 77 0.39 -6.59 4.08
N MET A 78 -0.45 -6.77 3.07
CA MET A 78 -1.60 -5.93 2.83
C MET A 78 -2.77 -6.80 2.42
N ARG A 79 -3.84 -6.74 3.20
CA ARG A 79 -4.98 -7.65 3.06
C ARG A 79 -6.27 -6.87 3.03
N ILE A 80 -7.21 -7.39 2.23
CA ILE A 80 -8.59 -6.90 2.22
C ILE A 80 -9.44 -8.01 2.81
N ILE A 81 -10.07 -7.72 3.93
CA ILE A 81 -10.86 -8.70 4.68
C ILE A 81 -12.34 -8.41 4.44
N PRO A 82 -13.11 -9.38 3.92
CA PRO A 82 -14.54 -9.20 3.72
C PRO A 82 -15.28 -8.98 5.04
N ASN A 83 -16.23 -8.06 5.03
CA ASN A 83 -17.08 -7.77 6.18
C ASN A 83 -18.49 -7.42 5.67
N GLY A 84 -19.22 -8.45 5.18
CA GLY A 84 -20.55 -8.24 4.58
C GLY A 84 -20.47 -7.38 3.34
N ASP A 85 -21.23 -6.28 3.33
CA ASP A 85 -21.25 -5.33 2.22
C ASP A 85 -20.05 -4.36 2.24
N PHE A 86 -19.17 -4.51 3.22
CA PHE A 86 -18.01 -3.67 3.43
C PHE A 86 -16.75 -4.51 3.43
N SER A 87 -15.60 -3.86 3.57
CA SER A 87 -14.32 -4.55 3.73
C SER A 87 -13.42 -3.77 4.67
N GLU A 88 -12.42 -4.49 5.21
CA GLU A 88 -11.38 -3.90 6.05
C GLU A 88 -10.06 -4.04 5.32
N LEU A 89 -9.36 -2.92 5.14
CA LEU A 89 -8.00 -2.92 4.60
C LEU A 89 -7.03 -2.95 5.76
N VAL A 90 -6.18 -3.97 5.81
CA VAL A 90 -5.20 -4.16 6.89
C VAL A 90 -3.79 -4.16 6.29
N ILE A 91 -2.93 -3.31 6.84
CA ILE A 91 -1.55 -3.13 6.37
C ILE A 91 -0.63 -3.30 7.57
N VAL A 92 0.38 -4.16 7.43
CA VAL A 92 1.38 -4.39 8.48
C VAL A 92 2.72 -3.83 8.02
N LEU A 93 3.27 -2.90 8.79
CA LEU A 93 4.53 -2.24 8.49
C LEU A 93 5.58 -2.67 9.52
N THR A 94 6.64 -3.34 9.07
CA THR A 94 7.77 -3.73 9.91
C THR A 94 8.98 -2.88 9.51
N LYS A 95 9.66 -2.33 10.52
CA LYS A 95 10.79 -1.43 10.28
C LYS A 95 11.88 -2.12 9.46
N PRO A 96 12.23 -1.59 8.28
CA PRO A 96 13.39 -2.07 7.55
C PRO A 96 14.69 -1.82 8.34
N PRO A 97 15.69 -2.71 8.23
CA PRO A 97 16.94 -2.53 8.96
C PRO A 97 17.73 -1.29 8.53
N GLN A 98 17.47 -0.77 7.33
CA GLN A 98 18.15 0.42 6.81
C GLN A 98 17.70 1.71 7.50
N LEU A 99 16.53 1.72 8.15
CA LEU A 99 15.96 2.93 8.77
C LEU A 99 16.20 2.95 10.27
N THR A 100 16.36 4.17 10.81
CA THR A 100 16.31 4.37 12.26
C THR A 100 14.87 4.32 12.75
N ASP A 101 14.67 4.21 14.07
CA ASP A 101 13.34 4.24 14.67
C ASP A 101 12.61 5.54 14.33
N PHE A 102 13.31 6.67 14.36
CA PHE A 102 12.74 7.96 14.01
C PHE A 102 12.28 8.01 12.56
N GLN A 103 13.12 7.51 11.64
CA GLN A 103 12.78 7.45 10.22
C GLN A 103 11.58 6.55 9.99
N PHE A 104 11.52 5.41 10.67
CA PHE A 104 10.39 4.50 10.56
C PHE A 104 9.09 5.16 11.02
N ASP A 105 9.11 5.81 12.19
CA ASP A 105 7.92 6.48 12.72
C ASP A 105 7.41 7.57 11.78
N ASP A 106 8.33 8.34 11.17
CA ASP A 106 7.98 9.36 10.19
C ASP A 106 7.34 8.74 8.92
N ARG A 107 7.91 7.63 8.43
CA ARG A 107 7.37 6.91 7.28
C ARG A 107 5.98 6.35 7.57
N VAL A 108 5.78 5.78 8.76
CA VAL A 108 4.47 5.23 9.18
C VAL A 108 3.40 6.33 9.17
N GLU A 109 3.73 7.51 9.69
CA GLU A 109 2.80 8.64 9.71
C GLU A 109 2.39 9.05 8.29
N LYS A 110 3.36 9.15 7.38
CA LYS A 110 3.09 9.50 5.98
C LYS A 110 2.28 8.42 5.25
N ILE A 111 2.57 7.16 5.51
CA ILE A 111 1.80 6.05 4.95
C ILE A 111 0.37 6.08 5.48
N ASN A 112 0.19 6.36 6.77
CA ASN A 112 -1.14 6.47 7.36
C ASN A 112 -1.97 7.58 6.70
N GLU A 113 -1.36 8.74 6.45
CA GLU A 113 -2.01 9.84 5.74
C GLU A 113 -2.39 9.44 4.31
N LEU A 114 -1.49 8.75 3.61
CA LEU A 114 -1.75 8.27 2.26
C LEU A 114 -2.90 7.27 2.22
N VAL A 115 -2.91 6.33 3.15
CA VAL A 115 -3.97 5.31 3.25
C VAL A 115 -5.33 5.97 3.53
N PHE A 116 -5.36 6.96 4.40
CA PHE A 116 -6.59 7.69 4.71
C PHE A 116 -7.10 8.46 3.48
N SER A 117 -6.20 9.11 2.75
CA SER A 117 -6.56 9.80 1.50
C SER A 117 -7.07 8.82 0.45
N MET A 118 -6.44 7.65 0.36
CA MET A 118 -6.87 6.58 -0.54
C MET A 118 -8.30 6.10 -0.19
N LYS A 119 -8.59 5.91 1.10
CA LYS A 119 -9.93 5.54 1.56
C LYS A 119 -10.98 6.54 1.06
N ILE A 120 -10.72 7.84 1.19
CA ILE A 120 -11.63 8.88 0.73
C ILE A 120 -11.87 8.76 -0.78
N LEU A 121 -10.82 8.55 -1.55
CA LEU A 121 -10.93 8.40 -3.01
C LEU A 121 -11.70 7.13 -3.40
N LEU A 122 -11.46 6.02 -2.70
CA LEU A 122 -12.17 4.78 -2.95
C LEU A 122 -13.67 4.91 -2.70
N GLU A 123 -14.04 5.59 -1.64
CA GLU A 123 -15.46 5.74 -1.24
C GLU A 123 -16.19 6.81 -2.04
N SER A 124 -15.48 7.75 -2.65
CA SER A 124 -16.09 8.80 -3.46
C SER A 124 -16.53 8.33 -4.85
N LYS A 125 -16.08 7.16 -5.28
CA LYS A 125 -16.44 6.56 -6.56
C LYS A 125 -17.51 5.51 -6.32
N SER A 126 -18.70 5.83 -6.65
CA SER A 126 -19.83 4.89 -6.61
C SER A 126 -19.92 4.09 -7.91
#